data_a26ac70a16c98221ac0b1df7e6e81d76
#
_entry.id   a26ac70a16c98221ac0b1df7e6e81d76
#
_cell.length_a   1.000
_cell.length_b   1.000
_cell.length_c   1.000
_cell.angle_alpha   90.00
_cell.angle_beta   90.00
_cell.angle_gamma   90.00
#
_symmetry.space_group_name_H-M   'P 1'
#
loop_
_entity.id
_entity.type
_entity.pdbx_description
1 polymer ?
#
loop_
_entity_poly.entity_id
_entity_poly.type
_entity_poly.pdbx_seq_one_letter_code
_entity_poly.pdbx_strand_id
1 'polypeptide(L)'
;QTCALPISETRLVNVGRISAVIALIIACFIAPLLGGIDQAFQYIQEYTGLVSPGILAVFLLGLFWKKTNAKGAIIGVVLSIPFALFLKLMPLGMPFLDQMMYTFIFTAVVIGLVSLTSTKSDDSVGAIVLTDATFKTQSGFNIASYIIMIILCVLYAVFW
;
A
#
# COMPACT_ATOMS: atom_id res chain seq x y z
N GLN A 1 -16.71 -17.02 14.59
CA GLN A 1 -17.12 -16.11 15.67
C GLN A 1 -15.90 -15.31 16.06
N THR A 2 -15.72 -14.16 15.42
CA THR A 2 -14.81 -13.14 15.93
C THR A 2 -15.39 -12.64 17.24
N CYS A 3 -14.74 -12.94 18.37
CA CYS A 3 -14.93 -12.23 19.61
C CYS A 3 -14.46 -10.78 19.41
N ALA A 4 -15.23 -10.01 18.66
CA ALA A 4 -15.14 -8.55 18.74
C ALA A 4 -15.70 -8.20 20.10
N LEU A 5 -14.84 -7.85 21.04
CA LEU A 5 -15.25 -7.15 22.26
C LEU A 5 -16.22 -6.04 21.84
N PRO A 6 -17.38 -5.87 22.51
CA PRO A 6 -18.31 -4.81 22.18
C PRO A 6 -17.68 -3.47 22.59
N ILE A 7 -16.81 -2.98 21.75
CA ILE A 7 -16.32 -1.61 21.86
C ILE A 7 -17.49 -0.73 21.43
N SER A 8 -18.09 -0.02 22.38
CA SER A 8 -19.21 0.88 22.09
C SER A 8 -18.78 1.83 20.97
N GLU A 9 -19.59 1.98 19.92
CA GLU A 9 -19.30 2.84 18.76
C GLU A 9 -18.89 4.25 19.19
N THR A 10 -19.48 4.76 20.26
CA THR A 10 -19.12 6.04 20.88
C THR A 10 -17.67 6.09 21.38
N ARG A 11 -17.14 5.01 21.92
CA ARG A 11 -15.72 4.94 22.31
C ARG A 11 -14.79 4.96 21.10
N LEU A 12 -15.15 4.23 20.05
CA LEU A 12 -14.38 4.19 18.80
C LEU A 12 -14.29 5.59 18.15
N VAL A 13 -15.42 6.28 18.09
CA VAL A 13 -15.50 7.66 17.56
C VAL A 13 -14.69 8.63 18.41
N ASN A 14 -14.78 8.53 19.74
CA ASN A 14 -14.02 9.42 20.65
C ASN A 14 -12.50 9.17 20.54
N VAL A 15 -12.05 7.91 20.48
CA VAL A 15 -10.64 7.59 20.27
C VAL A 15 -10.17 8.13 18.91
N GLY A 16 -10.97 7.99 17.86
CA GLY A 16 -10.66 8.55 16.55
C GLY A 16 -10.54 10.08 16.57
N ARG A 17 -11.45 10.78 17.25
CA ARG A 17 -11.39 12.25 17.41
C ARG A 17 -10.15 12.69 18.19
N ILE A 18 -9.85 12.04 19.31
CA ILE A 18 -8.68 12.36 20.13
C ILE A 18 -7.40 12.11 19.34
N SER A 19 -7.29 10.99 18.64
CA SER A 19 -6.14 10.69 17.79
C SER A 19 -5.98 11.72 16.67
N ALA A 20 -7.06 12.16 16.04
CA ALA A 20 -7.01 13.18 14.99
C ALA A 20 -6.55 14.54 15.53
N VAL A 21 -7.02 14.94 16.70
CA VAL A 21 -6.59 16.20 17.35
C VAL A 21 -5.11 16.14 17.74
N ILE A 22 -4.66 15.03 18.31
CA ILE A 22 -3.23 14.84 18.66
C ILE A 22 -2.38 14.89 17.39
N ALA A 23 -2.77 14.18 16.33
CA ALA A 23 -2.07 14.20 15.06
C ALA A 23 -2.01 15.62 14.44
N LEU A 24 -3.10 16.38 14.52
CA LEU A 24 -3.17 17.77 14.06
C LEU A 24 -2.19 18.67 14.84
N ILE A 25 -2.16 18.54 16.15
CA ILE A 25 -1.24 19.32 17.01
C ILE A 25 0.20 18.99 16.64
N ILE A 26 0.56 17.71 16.51
CA ILE A 26 1.89 17.28 16.11
C ILE A 26 2.24 17.84 14.72
N ALA A 27 1.32 17.77 13.76
CA ALA A 27 1.51 18.31 12.42
C ALA A 27 1.76 19.84 12.44
N CYS A 28 1.05 20.60 13.28
CA CYS A 28 1.27 22.05 13.43
C CYS A 28 2.66 22.38 13.99
N PHE A 29 3.19 21.55 14.90
CA PHE A 29 4.56 21.74 15.40
C PHE A 29 5.64 21.36 14.39
N ILE A 30 5.38 20.35 13.56
CA ILE A 30 6.33 19.87 12.55
C ILE A 30 6.32 20.76 11.29
N ALA A 31 5.16 21.35 10.93
CA ALA A 31 5.00 22.14 9.72
C ALA A 31 6.05 23.27 9.55
N PRO A 32 6.37 24.10 10.55
CA PRO A 32 7.39 25.14 10.41
C PRO A 32 8.82 24.58 10.24
N LEU A 33 9.09 23.38 10.77
CA LEU A 33 10.40 22.71 10.57
C LEU A 33 10.59 22.23 9.12
N LEU A 34 9.49 21.89 8.45
CA LEU A 34 9.50 21.49 7.04
C LEU A 34 9.58 22.69 6.09
N GLY A 35 9.18 23.89 6.53
CA GLY A 35 9.20 25.12 5.72
C GLY A 35 10.60 25.61 5.31
N GLY A 36 11.67 25.11 5.95
CA GLY A 36 13.06 25.38 5.62
C GLY A 36 13.70 24.41 4.61
N ILE A 37 12.95 23.41 4.15
CA ILE A 37 13.43 22.39 3.22
C ILE A 37 12.88 22.70 1.83
N ASP A 38 13.76 23.07 0.87
CA ASP A 38 13.38 23.46 -0.49
C ASP A 38 12.58 22.38 -1.25
N GLN A 39 12.61 21.12 -0.81
CA GLN A 39 11.92 19.99 -1.40
C GLN A 39 11.18 19.15 -0.35
N ALA A 40 10.53 19.78 0.62
CA ALA A 40 9.84 19.08 1.73
C ALA A 40 8.83 18.03 1.25
N PHE A 41 8.10 18.33 0.16
CA PHE A 41 7.15 17.39 -0.44
C PHE A 41 7.84 16.13 -0.97
N GLN A 42 8.94 16.30 -1.69
CA GLN A 42 9.71 15.18 -2.23
C GLN A 42 10.29 14.31 -1.11
N TYR A 43 10.75 14.94 -0.05
CA TYR A 43 11.29 14.25 1.13
C TYR A 43 10.23 13.38 1.82
N ILE A 44 9.03 13.93 2.06
CA ILE A 44 7.90 13.20 2.65
C ILE A 44 7.51 12.02 1.74
N GLN A 45 7.42 12.25 0.43
CA GLN A 45 7.06 11.22 -0.53
C GLN A 45 8.09 10.09 -0.57
N GLU A 46 9.37 10.42 -0.49
CA GLU A 46 10.47 9.47 -0.47
C GLU A 46 10.42 8.54 0.76
N TYR A 47 10.17 9.10 1.95
CA TYR A 47 10.03 8.28 3.17
C TYR A 47 8.74 7.44 3.16
N THR A 48 7.64 7.98 2.69
CA THR A 48 6.39 7.24 2.54
C THR A 48 6.56 6.09 1.53
N GLY A 49 7.34 6.32 0.49
CA GLY A 49 7.67 5.33 -0.54
C GLY A 49 8.49 4.14 -0.06
N LEU A 50 9.17 4.23 1.09
CA LEU A 50 9.89 3.09 1.66
C LEU A 50 8.96 1.96 2.14
N VAL A 51 7.76 2.30 2.58
CA VAL A 51 6.80 1.34 3.19
C VAL A 51 5.68 0.96 2.23
N SER A 52 5.23 1.90 1.40
CA SER A 52 4.08 1.73 0.52
C SER A 52 4.17 0.55 -0.45
N PRO A 53 5.31 0.27 -1.13
CA PRO A 53 5.40 -0.84 -2.06
C PRO A 53 5.25 -2.20 -1.39
N GLY A 54 5.78 -2.35 -0.17
CA GLY A 54 5.63 -3.58 0.61
C GLY A 54 4.18 -3.86 0.99
N ILE A 55 3.48 -2.84 1.46
CA ILE A 55 2.05 -2.94 1.80
C ILE A 55 1.22 -3.25 0.56
N LEU A 56 1.48 -2.57 -0.56
CA LEU A 56 0.79 -2.81 -1.82
C LEU A 56 0.96 -4.26 -2.30
N ALA A 57 2.18 -4.81 -2.22
CA ALA A 57 2.46 -6.19 -2.59
C ALA A 57 1.65 -7.19 -1.74
N VAL A 58 1.57 -6.97 -0.41
CA VAL A 58 0.76 -7.79 0.49
C VAL A 58 -0.72 -7.72 0.14
N PHE A 59 -1.23 -6.52 -0.13
CA PHE A 59 -2.62 -6.32 -0.51
C PHE A 59 -2.97 -7.03 -1.81
N LEU A 60 -2.18 -6.83 -2.86
CA LEU A 60 -2.43 -7.45 -4.16
C LEU A 60 -2.37 -8.98 -4.07
N LEU A 61 -1.33 -9.52 -3.46
CA LEU A 61 -1.21 -10.97 -3.33
C LEU A 61 -2.25 -11.56 -2.37
N GLY A 62 -2.59 -10.85 -1.28
CA GLY A 62 -3.62 -11.28 -0.34
C GLY A 62 -5.02 -11.30 -0.94
N LEU A 63 -5.34 -10.37 -1.83
CA LEU A 63 -6.64 -10.29 -2.49
C LEU A 63 -6.76 -11.25 -3.69
N PHE A 64 -5.73 -11.33 -4.53
CA PHE A 64 -5.81 -12.03 -5.80
C PHE A 64 -5.21 -13.43 -5.78
N TRP A 65 -4.35 -13.75 -4.83
CA TRP A 65 -3.70 -15.05 -4.76
C TRP A 65 -4.14 -15.86 -3.54
N LYS A 66 -4.95 -16.87 -3.76
CA LYS A 66 -5.56 -17.72 -2.72
C LYS A 66 -4.53 -18.47 -1.83
N LYS A 67 -3.31 -18.65 -2.31
CA LYS A 67 -2.25 -19.36 -1.57
C LYS A 67 -1.43 -18.44 -0.67
N THR A 68 -1.74 -17.14 -0.63
CA THR A 68 -1.04 -16.20 0.25
C THR A 68 -1.30 -16.53 1.70
N ASN A 69 -0.23 -16.71 2.45
CA ASN A 69 -0.29 -17.04 3.87
C ASN A 69 0.03 -15.78 4.72
N ALA A 70 -0.62 -15.66 5.89
CA ALA A 70 -0.38 -14.59 6.84
C ALA A 70 1.11 -14.49 7.25
N LYS A 71 1.80 -15.61 7.39
CA LYS A 71 3.24 -15.64 7.67
C LYS A 71 4.06 -15.04 6.54
N GLY A 72 3.73 -15.37 5.29
CA GLY A 72 4.38 -14.80 4.11
C GLY A 72 4.17 -13.29 4.01
N ALA A 73 2.96 -12.82 4.29
CA ALA A 73 2.63 -11.41 4.30
C ALA A 73 3.45 -10.63 5.35
N ILE A 74 3.50 -11.12 6.59
CA ILE A 74 4.27 -10.48 7.68
C ILE A 74 5.77 -10.45 7.35
N ILE A 75 6.34 -11.58 6.92
CA ILE A 75 7.76 -11.68 6.55
C ILE A 75 8.06 -10.74 5.37
N GLY A 76 7.19 -10.69 4.37
CA GLY A 76 7.34 -9.82 3.23
C GLY A 76 7.38 -8.33 3.61
N VAL A 77 6.45 -7.87 4.45
CA VAL A 77 6.44 -6.47 4.94
C VAL A 77 7.67 -6.17 5.79
N VAL A 78 8.03 -7.07 6.72
CA VAL A 78 9.20 -6.84 7.58
C VAL A 78 10.49 -6.77 6.76
N LEU A 79 10.64 -7.59 5.72
CA LEU A 79 11.82 -7.57 4.86
C LEU A 79 11.80 -6.44 3.81
N SER A 80 10.63 -5.91 3.45
CA SER A 80 10.54 -4.80 2.49
C SER A 80 11.22 -3.53 2.99
N ILE A 81 11.11 -3.24 4.29
CA ILE A 81 11.68 -2.01 4.88
C ILE A 81 13.22 -2.00 4.82
N PRO A 82 13.94 -3.03 5.33
CA PRO A 82 15.40 -3.05 5.24
C PRO A 82 15.89 -3.13 3.79
N PHE A 83 15.16 -3.80 2.90
CA PHE A 83 15.50 -3.85 1.48
C PHE A 83 15.37 -2.48 0.80
N ALA A 84 14.27 -1.76 1.04
CA ALA A 84 14.08 -0.40 0.54
C ALA A 84 15.16 0.55 1.08
N LEU A 85 15.50 0.44 2.37
CA LEU A 85 16.56 1.22 2.98
C LEU A 85 17.93 0.88 2.38
N PHE A 86 18.20 -0.37 2.10
CA PHE A 86 19.41 -0.83 1.42
C PHE A 86 19.56 -0.22 0.03
N LEU A 87 18.48 -0.23 -0.78
CA LEU A 87 18.48 0.41 -2.10
C LEU A 87 18.72 1.93 -2.01
N LYS A 88 18.16 2.58 -0.99
CA LYS A 88 18.35 4.01 -0.75
C LYS A 88 19.78 4.36 -0.34
N LEU A 89 20.44 3.53 0.46
CA LEU A 89 21.81 3.74 0.94
C LEU A 89 22.86 3.41 -0.12
N MET A 90 22.52 2.59 -1.10
CA MET A 90 23.44 2.31 -2.21
C MET A 90 23.60 3.53 -3.13
N PRO A 91 24.82 3.94 -3.47
CA PRO A 91 25.08 5.07 -4.37
C PRO A 91 24.84 4.70 -5.85
N LEU A 92 23.70 4.08 -6.15
CA LEU A 92 23.37 3.64 -7.52
C LEU A 92 22.75 4.75 -8.38
N GLY A 93 22.48 5.94 -7.80
CA GLY A 93 21.85 7.04 -8.54
C GLY A 93 20.46 6.70 -9.12
N MET A 94 19.81 5.67 -8.59
CA MET A 94 18.51 5.23 -9.10
C MET A 94 17.41 6.23 -8.78
N PRO A 95 16.53 6.56 -9.75
CA PRO A 95 15.33 7.31 -9.51
C PRO A 95 14.47 6.66 -8.41
N PHE A 96 13.79 7.48 -7.64
CA PHE A 96 12.94 7.04 -6.53
C PHE A 96 11.87 6.01 -6.96
N LEU A 97 11.26 6.21 -8.13
CA LEU A 97 10.24 5.31 -8.69
C LEU A 97 10.79 3.90 -8.95
N ASP A 98 12.03 3.80 -9.45
CA ASP A 98 12.66 2.50 -9.69
C ASP A 98 12.94 1.75 -8.38
N GLN A 99 13.35 2.47 -7.33
CA GLN A 99 13.53 1.88 -6.00
C GLN A 99 12.21 1.31 -5.45
N MET A 100 11.09 2.02 -5.65
CA MET A 100 9.77 1.52 -5.27
C MET A 100 9.38 0.27 -6.06
N MET A 101 9.65 0.25 -7.36
CA MET A 101 9.36 -0.91 -8.22
C MET A 101 10.16 -2.13 -7.78
N TYR A 102 11.46 -2.00 -7.55
CA TYR A 102 12.30 -3.11 -7.08
C TYR A 102 11.87 -3.61 -5.71
N THR A 103 11.51 -2.71 -4.80
CA THR A 103 10.99 -3.09 -3.47
C THR A 103 9.68 -3.86 -3.58
N PHE A 104 8.78 -3.43 -4.46
CA PHE A 104 7.52 -4.13 -4.73
C PHE A 104 7.77 -5.55 -5.27
N ILE A 105 8.61 -5.68 -6.30
CA ILE A 105 8.93 -6.98 -6.91
C ILE A 105 9.59 -7.90 -5.89
N PHE A 106 10.58 -7.40 -5.15
CA PHE A 106 11.26 -8.17 -4.10
C PHE A 106 10.26 -8.70 -3.06
N THR A 107 9.40 -7.82 -2.56
CA THR A 107 8.38 -8.19 -1.56
C THR A 107 7.40 -9.22 -2.12
N ALA A 108 6.95 -9.05 -3.35
CA ALA A 108 6.05 -10.00 -4.01
C ALA A 108 6.70 -11.39 -4.15
N VAL A 109 7.97 -11.44 -4.52
CA VAL A 109 8.74 -12.70 -4.63
C VAL A 109 8.89 -13.35 -3.26
N VAL A 110 9.25 -12.60 -2.22
CA VAL A 110 9.40 -13.12 -0.85
C VAL A 110 8.07 -13.70 -0.34
N ILE A 111 6.98 -12.97 -0.50
CA ILE A 111 5.64 -13.46 -0.10
C ILE A 111 5.31 -14.74 -0.87
N GLY A 112 5.59 -14.76 -2.19
CA GLY A 112 5.37 -15.91 -3.04
C GLY A 112 6.13 -17.14 -2.56
N LEU A 113 7.43 -17.02 -2.35
CA LEU A 113 8.29 -18.12 -1.90
C LEU A 113 7.88 -18.64 -0.52
N VAL A 114 7.64 -17.75 0.45
CA VAL A 114 7.24 -18.15 1.81
C VAL A 114 5.85 -18.79 1.80
N SER A 115 4.93 -18.30 1.00
CA SER A 115 3.58 -18.87 0.90
C SER A 115 3.58 -20.25 0.23
N LEU A 116 4.47 -20.50 -0.73
CA LEU A 116 4.62 -21.80 -1.40
C LEU A 116 5.29 -22.84 -0.51
N THR A 117 6.21 -22.43 0.35
CA THR A 117 6.91 -23.34 1.29
C THR A 117 6.10 -23.66 2.54
N SER A 118 5.07 -22.89 2.85
CA SER A 118 4.21 -23.13 4.02
C SER A 118 3.11 -24.13 3.65
N THR A 119 3.20 -25.35 4.18
CA THR A 119 2.31 -26.47 3.89
C THR A 119 0.88 -26.32 4.46
N LYS A 120 0.59 -25.31 5.25
CA LYS A 120 -0.75 -24.93 5.71
C LYS A 120 -1.19 -23.70 4.91
N SER A 121 -1.83 -23.93 3.79
CA SER A 121 -2.79 -22.96 3.27
C SER A 121 -3.98 -22.97 4.25
N ASP A 122 -3.97 -22.09 5.24
CA ASP A 122 -5.24 -21.62 5.76
C ASP A 122 -5.91 -21.01 4.52
N ASP A 123 -6.99 -21.66 4.07
CA ASP A 123 -7.83 -21.10 3.02
C ASP A 123 -8.10 -19.67 3.45
N SER A 124 -7.49 -18.72 2.75
CA SER A 124 -7.60 -17.31 3.10
C SER A 124 -9.05 -16.93 2.87
N VAL A 125 -9.82 -16.97 3.95
CA VAL A 125 -11.27 -16.71 3.99
C VAL A 125 -11.63 -15.35 3.36
N GLY A 126 -10.63 -14.52 3.09
CA GLY A 126 -10.75 -13.20 2.50
C GLY A 126 -10.29 -13.04 1.06
N ALA A 127 -9.78 -14.10 0.39
CA ALA A 127 -9.38 -13.97 -1.01
C ALA A 127 -10.61 -13.76 -1.90
N ILE A 128 -10.58 -12.72 -2.71
CA ILE A 128 -11.64 -12.45 -3.68
C ILE A 128 -11.63 -13.56 -4.73
N VAL A 129 -12.70 -14.34 -4.77
CA VAL A 129 -12.91 -15.30 -5.86
C VAL A 129 -13.30 -14.49 -7.09
N LEU A 130 -12.36 -14.34 -8.02
CA LEU A 130 -12.62 -13.72 -9.31
C LEU A 130 -13.59 -14.63 -10.09
N THR A 131 -14.86 -14.29 -10.02
CA THR A 131 -15.93 -14.93 -10.78
C THR A 131 -16.30 -14.00 -11.92
N ASP A 132 -16.82 -14.52 -13.03
CA ASP A 132 -17.29 -13.70 -14.16
C ASP A 132 -18.29 -12.60 -13.74
N ALA A 133 -19.00 -12.82 -12.64
CA ALA A 133 -19.88 -11.83 -12.02
C ALA A 133 -19.12 -10.62 -11.45
N THR A 134 -17.85 -10.79 -11.02
CA THR A 134 -17.03 -9.71 -10.45
C THR A 134 -16.65 -8.67 -11.52
N PHE A 135 -16.58 -9.10 -12.79
CA PHE A 135 -16.26 -8.23 -13.92
C PHE A 135 -17.52 -7.64 -14.60
N LYS A 136 -18.73 -8.05 -14.18
CA LYS A 136 -19.97 -7.46 -14.68
C LYS A 136 -20.23 -6.15 -13.98
N THR A 137 -19.70 -5.08 -14.54
CA THR A 137 -19.86 -3.73 -14.03
C THR A 137 -21.04 -3.04 -14.73
N GLN A 138 -21.72 -2.16 -14.01
CA GLN A 138 -22.83 -1.38 -14.57
C GLN A 138 -22.34 -0.50 -15.73
N SER A 139 -23.12 -0.41 -16.82
CA SER A 139 -22.72 0.32 -18.03
C SER A 139 -22.28 1.77 -17.76
N GLY A 140 -22.91 2.45 -16.81
CA GLY A 140 -22.52 3.81 -16.40
C GLY A 140 -21.11 3.89 -15.83
N PHE A 141 -20.69 2.91 -15.04
CA PHE A 141 -19.33 2.85 -14.50
C PHE A 141 -18.30 2.61 -15.60
N ASN A 142 -18.60 1.73 -16.55
CA ASN A 142 -17.70 1.45 -17.68
C ASN A 142 -17.46 2.71 -18.52
N ILE A 143 -18.52 3.46 -18.83
CA ILE A 143 -18.42 4.72 -19.58
C ILE A 143 -17.57 5.73 -18.82
N ALA A 144 -17.81 5.93 -17.52
CA ALA A 144 -17.02 6.83 -16.70
C ALA A 144 -15.54 6.42 -16.64
N SER A 145 -15.26 5.13 -16.51
CA SER A 145 -13.90 4.58 -16.51
C SER A 145 -13.17 4.83 -17.82
N TYR A 146 -13.84 4.62 -18.97
CA TYR A 146 -13.24 4.93 -20.27
C TYR A 146 -12.97 6.43 -20.47
N ILE A 147 -13.87 7.29 -20.01
CA ILE A 147 -13.67 8.75 -20.06
C ILE A 147 -12.43 9.14 -19.25
N ILE A 148 -12.29 8.63 -18.04
CA ILE A 148 -11.11 8.89 -17.18
C ILE A 148 -9.82 8.39 -17.85
N MET A 149 -9.84 7.19 -18.43
CA MET A 149 -8.68 6.64 -19.14
C MET A 149 -8.28 7.52 -20.32
N ILE A 150 -9.25 7.97 -21.12
CA ILE A 150 -8.98 8.86 -22.27
C ILE A 150 -8.40 10.18 -21.80
N ILE A 151 -8.96 10.80 -20.74
CA ILE A 151 -8.44 12.05 -20.18
C ILE A 151 -6.98 11.86 -19.70
N LEU A 152 -6.68 10.77 -18.99
CA LEU A 152 -5.32 10.49 -18.54
C LEU A 152 -4.37 10.29 -19.73
N CYS A 153 -4.76 9.52 -20.75
CA CYS A 153 -3.95 9.34 -21.96
C CYS A 153 -3.65 10.67 -22.66
N VAL A 154 -4.66 11.54 -22.79
CA VAL A 154 -4.48 12.87 -23.41
C VAL A 154 -3.56 13.74 -22.58
N LEU A 155 -3.72 13.77 -21.25
CA LEU A 155 -2.82 14.52 -20.37
C LEU A 155 -1.38 14.03 -20.49
N TYR A 156 -1.16 12.71 -20.48
CA TYR A 156 0.19 12.18 -20.69
C TYR A 156 0.75 12.51 -22.07
N ALA A 157 -0.05 12.45 -23.13
CA ALA A 157 0.41 12.77 -24.49
C ALA A 157 0.76 14.26 -24.67
N VAL A 158 0.11 15.16 -23.92
CA VAL A 158 0.32 16.62 -24.02
C VAL A 158 1.48 17.09 -23.13
N PHE A 159 1.68 16.48 -21.97
CA PHE A 159 2.63 16.95 -20.95
C PHE A 159 3.88 16.09 -20.77
N TRP A 160 3.99 14.99 -21.52
CA TRP A 160 5.18 14.13 -21.50
C TRP A 160 6.30 14.62 -22.43
#